data_72c1d5ea7b6ff7c450f4379fa67f50ee
#
_entry.id   72c1d5ea7b6ff7c450f4379fa67f50ee
#
_cell.length_a   1.000
_cell.length_b   1.000
_cell.length_c   1.000
_cell.angle_alpha   90.00
_cell.angle_beta   90.00
_cell.angle_gamma   90.00
#
_symmetry.space_group_name_H-M   'P 1'
#
loop_
_entity.id
_entity.type
_entity.pdbx_description
1 polymer ?
#
loop_
_entity_poly.entity_id
_entity_poly.type
_entity_poly.pdbx_seq_one_letter_code
_entity_poly.pdbx_strand_id
1 'polypeptide(L)'
;METQHLISKKIHSNTNFVFLKKSKKFLIFDDLYIDLFNHFYSLSKKNFIDYVLKNFPKSNPKKIYSDLKELLRIEEIKYDKTKHKYVIPQNLNIFKFKLGDNYFSINYDDIKVVNTVIGQLFHLKDKTNIKSINYYVFKSNGRYFLNNDNENIGSWNDKEIHYLTGKLLSLIMCDFHKVEENKWSGFLHASAVYKDSNAIVIVGESGSGKSTSCAILSKNGFKLISDDTTPISRDGKVGNFPNSISIKEPSFQKINELFFKKVNFSDTIKISKGLIKYLNPHGLKSFNPKTINCSTIIRIKYNSKKQNSLKKVKFKNLLPLIVNESFFPTNLKSVDGFMNWF
;
A
#
# COMPACT_ATOMS: atom_id res chain seq x y z
N MET A 1 -21.92 -9.50 -8.31
CA MET A 1 -23.00 -9.86 -7.35
C MET A 1 -22.72 -9.16 -6.03
N GLU A 2 -23.69 -8.53 -5.45
CA GLU A 2 -23.62 -7.89 -4.13
C GLU A 2 -24.70 -8.48 -3.21
N THR A 3 -24.30 -8.87 -2.00
CA THR A 3 -25.21 -9.32 -0.94
C THR A 3 -25.00 -8.46 0.31
N GLN A 4 -25.83 -8.68 1.35
CA GLN A 4 -25.65 -8.02 2.65
C GLN A 4 -24.22 -8.23 3.22
N HIS A 5 -23.56 -9.35 2.91
CA HIS A 5 -22.32 -9.79 3.56
C HIS A 5 -21.08 -9.66 2.69
N LEU A 6 -21.20 -9.69 1.37
CA LEU A 6 -20.07 -9.64 0.44
C LEU A 6 -20.39 -8.91 -0.87
N ILE A 7 -19.33 -8.45 -1.54
CA ILE A 7 -19.33 -8.03 -2.94
C ILE A 7 -18.46 -9.03 -3.69
N SER A 8 -18.93 -9.55 -4.83
CA SER A 8 -18.16 -10.45 -5.65
C SER A 8 -18.16 -10.03 -7.12
N LYS A 9 -17.00 -10.18 -7.77
CA LYS A 9 -16.84 -10.02 -9.21
C LYS A 9 -16.24 -11.29 -9.78
N LYS A 10 -16.90 -11.88 -10.79
CA LYS A 10 -16.38 -13.04 -11.50
C LYS A 10 -15.19 -12.62 -12.37
N ILE A 11 -14.03 -13.26 -12.17
CA ILE A 11 -12.79 -12.96 -12.89
C ILE A 11 -12.36 -14.09 -13.83
N HIS A 12 -12.92 -15.28 -13.65
CA HIS A 12 -12.72 -16.45 -14.53
C HIS A 12 -13.89 -17.43 -14.35
N SER A 13 -13.99 -18.48 -15.19
CA SER A 13 -15.13 -19.43 -15.20
C SER A 13 -15.61 -19.87 -13.81
N ASN A 14 -14.70 -20.21 -12.89
CA ASN A 14 -15.03 -20.66 -11.53
C ASN A 14 -14.28 -19.86 -10.45
N THR A 15 -13.86 -18.64 -10.75
CA THR A 15 -13.05 -17.85 -9.82
C THR A 15 -13.66 -16.46 -9.63
N ASN A 16 -13.89 -16.09 -8.41
CA ASN A 16 -14.47 -14.81 -8.02
C ASN A 16 -13.51 -14.03 -7.13
N PHE A 17 -13.41 -12.76 -7.41
CA PHE A 17 -12.81 -11.78 -6.50
C PHE A 17 -13.88 -11.30 -5.54
N VAL A 18 -13.63 -11.44 -4.25
CA VAL A 18 -14.65 -11.23 -3.20
C VAL A 18 -14.13 -10.24 -2.16
N PHE A 19 -14.98 -9.31 -1.78
CA PHE A 19 -14.76 -8.45 -0.63
C PHE A 19 -15.76 -8.81 0.48
N LEU A 20 -15.25 -9.18 1.65
CA LEU A 20 -16.06 -9.47 2.83
C LEU A 20 -16.35 -8.16 3.59
N LYS A 21 -17.60 -7.71 3.59
CA LYS A 21 -17.99 -6.41 4.17
C LYS A 21 -17.71 -6.31 5.67
N LYS A 22 -17.85 -7.41 6.40
CA LYS A 22 -17.65 -7.44 7.86
C LYS A 22 -16.16 -7.40 8.24
N SER A 23 -15.37 -8.29 7.69
CA SER A 23 -13.92 -8.38 8.00
C SER A 23 -13.04 -7.45 7.18
N LYS A 24 -13.62 -6.74 6.19
CA LYS A 24 -12.89 -5.82 5.28
C LYS A 24 -11.75 -6.50 4.52
N LYS A 25 -11.90 -7.79 4.24
CA LYS A 25 -10.88 -8.60 3.55
C LYS A 25 -11.25 -8.82 2.09
N PHE A 26 -10.23 -8.75 1.22
CA PHE A 26 -10.33 -9.20 -0.16
C PHE A 26 -9.84 -10.64 -0.25
N LEU A 27 -10.58 -11.48 -0.96
CA LEU A 27 -10.32 -12.92 -1.10
C LEU A 27 -10.56 -13.36 -2.54
N ILE A 28 -10.05 -14.55 -2.86
CA ILE A 28 -10.38 -15.25 -4.09
C ILE A 28 -11.14 -16.50 -3.69
N PHE A 29 -12.38 -16.60 -4.16
CA PHE A 29 -13.22 -17.77 -3.97
C PHE A 29 -13.55 -18.41 -5.32
N ASP A 30 -13.66 -19.73 -5.35
CA ASP A 30 -14.41 -20.38 -6.40
C ASP A 30 -15.94 -20.28 -6.14
N ASP A 31 -16.74 -20.69 -7.13
CA ASP A 31 -18.19 -20.59 -7.01
C ASP A 31 -18.72 -21.43 -5.83
N LEU A 32 -18.05 -22.55 -5.50
CA LEU A 32 -18.39 -23.40 -4.38
C LEU A 32 -18.22 -22.70 -3.03
N TYR A 33 -17.11 -21.98 -2.84
CA TYR A 33 -16.88 -21.23 -1.61
C TYR A 33 -17.85 -20.07 -1.42
N ILE A 34 -18.34 -19.46 -2.50
CA ILE A 34 -19.40 -18.45 -2.42
C ILE A 34 -20.69 -19.07 -1.93
N ASP A 35 -21.05 -20.24 -2.44
CA ASP A 35 -22.23 -20.97 -2.03
C ASP A 35 -22.15 -21.39 -0.56
N LEU A 36 -21.04 -21.98 -0.13
CA LEU A 36 -20.77 -22.31 1.27
C LEU A 36 -20.88 -21.08 2.19
N PHE A 37 -20.36 -19.95 1.73
CA PHE A 37 -20.40 -18.70 2.49
C PHE A 37 -21.82 -18.16 2.65
N ASN A 38 -22.64 -18.23 1.61
CA ASN A 38 -24.05 -17.84 1.67
C ASN A 38 -24.84 -18.75 2.64
N HIS A 39 -24.61 -20.06 2.60
CA HIS A 39 -25.23 -21.00 3.55
C HIS A 39 -24.74 -20.80 4.98
N PHE A 40 -23.47 -20.44 5.19
CA PHE A 40 -22.92 -20.12 6.50
C PHE A 40 -23.66 -18.96 7.17
N TYR A 41 -24.09 -17.95 6.38
CA TYR A 41 -24.85 -16.83 6.90
C TYR A 41 -26.34 -17.06 7.07
N SER A 42 -26.92 -17.91 6.23
CA SER A 42 -28.36 -18.16 6.23
C SER A 42 -28.81 -19.27 7.19
N LEU A 43 -27.92 -20.17 7.57
CA LEU A 43 -28.24 -21.35 8.37
C LEU A 43 -27.70 -21.22 9.81
N SER A 44 -28.37 -21.91 10.75
CA SER A 44 -27.81 -22.14 12.07
C SER A 44 -26.54 -23.01 11.97
N LYS A 45 -25.69 -22.98 13.00
CA LYS A 45 -24.45 -23.80 13.01
C LYS A 45 -24.74 -25.29 12.77
N LYS A 46 -25.82 -25.83 13.40
CA LYS A 46 -26.23 -27.22 13.23
C LYS A 46 -26.60 -27.51 11.79
N ASN A 47 -27.53 -26.72 11.25
CA ASN A 47 -28.01 -26.89 9.88
C ASN A 47 -26.91 -26.69 8.81
N PHE A 48 -25.95 -25.81 9.06
CA PHE A 48 -24.80 -25.63 8.20
C PHE A 48 -23.88 -26.88 8.21
N ILE A 49 -23.64 -27.46 9.37
CA ILE A 49 -22.87 -28.70 9.50
C ILE A 49 -23.57 -29.85 8.75
N ASP A 50 -24.89 -29.98 8.91
CA ASP A 50 -25.70 -30.99 8.23
C ASP A 50 -25.69 -30.78 6.70
N TYR A 51 -25.79 -29.52 6.24
CA TYR A 51 -25.66 -29.16 4.83
C TYR A 51 -24.31 -29.59 4.25
N VAL A 52 -23.20 -29.28 4.98
CA VAL A 52 -21.85 -29.64 4.53
C VAL A 52 -21.65 -31.17 4.51
N LEU A 53 -22.14 -31.91 5.51
CA LEU A 53 -22.08 -33.38 5.54
C LEU A 53 -22.81 -33.99 4.34
N LYS A 54 -23.99 -33.46 4.03
CA LYS A 54 -24.83 -33.96 2.90
C LYS A 54 -24.19 -33.70 1.55
N ASN A 55 -23.63 -32.52 1.32
CA ASN A 55 -23.15 -32.09 0.01
C ASN A 55 -21.64 -32.35 -0.19
N PHE A 56 -20.90 -32.48 0.89
CA PHE A 56 -19.43 -32.69 0.89
C PHE A 56 -19.01 -33.77 1.87
N PRO A 57 -19.40 -35.03 1.66
CA PRO A 57 -19.26 -36.12 2.65
C PRO A 57 -17.80 -36.46 3.01
N LYS A 58 -16.83 -36.07 2.17
CA LYS A 58 -15.39 -36.26 2.43
C LYS A 58 -14.73 -35.09 3.18
N SER A 59 -15.48 -34.05 3.50
CA SER A 59 -14.95 -32.85 4.17
C SER A 59 -15.10 -32.93 5.69
N ASN A 60 -14.40 -32.05 6.40
CA ASN A 60 -14.59 -31.85 7.85
C ASN A 60 -15.46 -30.59 8.06
N PRO A 61 -16.79 -30.73 8.31
CA PRO A 61 -17.70 -29.61 8.39
C PRO A 61 -17.43 -28.68 9.58
N LYS A 62 -16.92 -29.23 10.71
CA LYS A 62 -16.56 -28.43 11.88
C LYS A 62 -15.36 -27.52 11.56
N LYS A 63 -14.38 -28.04 10.80
CA LYS A 63 -13.22 -27.27 10.35
C LYS A 63 -13.65 -26.19 9.37
N ILE A 64 -14.48 -26.52 8.37
CA ILE A 64 -15.01 -25.54 7.41
C ILE A 64 -15.74 -24.41 8.14
N TYR A 65 -16.60 -24.74 9.10
CA TYR A 65 -17.30 -23.75 9.92
C TYR A 65 -16.33 -22.83 10.68
N SER A 66 -15.28 -23.41 11.29
CA SER A 66 -14.26 -22.68 12.03
C SER A 66 -13.46 -21.74 11.11
N ASP A 67 -13.05 -22.24 9.94
CA ASP A 67 -12.28 -21.48 8.95
C ASP A 67 -13.09 -20.29 8.39
N LEU A 68 -14.37 -20.50 8.07
CA LEU A 68 -15.26 -19.42 7.65
C LEU A 68 -15.49 -18.39 8.78
N LYS A 69 -15.61 -18.84 10.03
CA LYS A 69 -15.73 -17.94 11.18
C LYS A 69 -14.46 -17.09 11.37
N GLU A 70 -13.27 -17.67 11.16
CA GLU A 70 -12.00 -16.95 11.25
C GLU A 70 -11.82 -15.94 10.10
N LEU A 71 -12.25 -16.27 8.89
CA LEU A 71 -12.27 -15.32 7.77
C LEU A 71 -13.11 -14.06 8.07
N LEU A 72 -14.14 -14.23 8.89
CA LEU A 72 -15.04 -13.13 9.31
C LEU A 72 -14.55 -12.38 10.53
N ARG A 73 -13.49 -12.84 11.16
CA ARG A 73 -12.89 -12.15 12.29
C ARG A 73 -12.40 -10.79 11.84
N ILE A 74 -12.95 -9.76 12.45
CA ILE A 74 -12.52 -8.39 12.26
C ILE A 74 -11.11 -8.33 12.88
N GLU A 75 -10.10 -8.17 12.06
CA GLU A 75 -8.84 -7.58 12.52
C GLU A 75 -9.16 -6.11 12.72
N GLU A 76 -9.54 -5.74 13.93
CA GLU A 76 -9.65 -4.33 14.29
C GLU A 76 -8.27 -3.71 14.09
N ILE A 77 -8.09 -3.05 12.94
CA ILE A 77 -7.11 -1.98 12.87
C ILE A 77 -7.68 -0.92 13.81
N LYS A 78 -7.25 -0.96 15.04
CA LYS A 78 -7.66 0.00 16.06
C LYS A 78 -7.04 1.34 15.69
N TYR A 79 -7.69 2.06 14.79
CA TYR A 79 -7.62 3.50 14.83
C TYR A 79 -8.29 3.89 16.14
N ASP A 80 -7.49 4.03 17.17
CA ASP A 80 -7.98 4.53 18.43
C ASP A 80 -8.31 6.01 18.26
N LYS A 81 -9.54 6.28 17.81
CA LYS A 81 -10.11 7.62 17.75
C LYS A 81 -10.61 8.08 19.12
N THR A 82 -10.32 7.32 20.18
CA THR A 82 -10.63 7.82 21.52
C THR A 82 -9.89 9.13 21.72
N LYS A 83 -10.57 10.11 22.27
CA LYS A 83 -10.01 11.44 22.57
C LYS A 83 -8.98 11.31 23.71
N HIS A 84 -7.84 10.69 23.43
CA HIS A 84 -6.72 10.72 24.34
C HIS A 84 -6.28 12.18 24.49
N LYS A 85 -6.18 12.63 25.71
CA LYS A 85 -5.57 13.94 26.01
C LYS A 85 -4.09 13.86 25.63
N TYR A 86 -3.63 14.82 24.87
CA TYR A 86 -2.23 14.96 24.48
C TYR A 86 -1.81 16.43 24.57
N VAL A 87 -0.51 16.63 24.67
CA VAL A 87 0.12 17.95 24.59
C VAL A 87 1.13 17.87 23.45
N ILE A 88 1.03 18.82 22.53
CA ILE A 88 2.02 18.93 21.43
C ILE A 88 3.31 19.49 22.05
N PRO A 89 4.46 18.81 21.88
CA PRO A 89 5.74 19.32 22.38
C PRO A 89 6.11 20.66 21.71
N GLN A 90 6.72 21.56 22.46
CA GLN A 90 7.13 22.87 21.93
C GLN A 90 8.35 22.78 20.99
N ASN A 91 9.27 21.83 21.23
CA ASN A 91 10.51 21.68 20.50
C ASN A 91 10.45 20.45 19.59
N LEU A 92 9.89 20.61 18.40
CA LEU A 92 9.86 19.56 17.38
C LEU A 92 10.93 19.81 16.30
N ASN A 93 11.55 18.74 15.82
CA ASN A 93 12.35 18.79 14.61
C ASN A 93 11.42 19.00 13.42
N ILE A 94 11.91 19.65 12.37
CA ILE A 94 11.10 20.00 11.19
C ILE A 94 11.79 19.50 9.93
N PHE A 95 11.07 18.70 9.15
CA PHE A 95 11.45 18.34 7.79
C PHE A 95 10.49 19.03 6.81
N LYS A 96 10.99 20.05 6.09
CA LYS A 96 10.24 20.77 5.06
C LYS A 96 10.55 20.19 3.67
N PHE A 97 9.53 20.08 2.83
CA PHE A 97 9.70 19.59 1.46
C PHE A 97 8.65 20.19 0.51
N LYS A 98 8.98 20.18 -0.78
CA LYS A 98 8.09 20.63 -1.85
C LYS A 98 7.72 19.44 -2.73
N LEU A 99 6.43 19.22 -2.93
CA LEU A 99 5.90 18.18 -3.81
C LEU A 99 4.90 18.82 -4.78
N GLY A 100 5.26 18.88 -6.06
CA GLY A 100 4.55 19.68 -7.05
C GLY A 100 4.55 21.16 -6.66
N ASP A 101 3.36 21.76 -6.60
CA ASP A 101 3.18 23.17 -6.21
C ASP A 101 2.91 23.34 -4.71
N ASN A 102 2.81 22.25 -3.96
CA ASN A 102 2.48 22.30 -2.54
C ASN A 102 3.75 22.20 -1.67
N TYR A 103 3.74 22.95 -0.57
CA TYR A 103 4.77 22.91 0.46
C TYR A 103 4.23 22.17 1.67
N PHE A 104 5.06 21.32 2.24
CA PHE A 104 4.72 20.47 3.36
C PHE A 104 5.76 20.55 4.47
N SER A 105 5.34 20.29 5.70
CA SER A 105 6.26 20.06 6.81
C SER A 105 5.84 18.85 7.63
N ILE A 106 6.83 18.05 8.05
CA ILE A 106 6.67 17.01 9.08
C ILE A 106 7.40 17.51 10.31
N ASN A 107 6.64 17.77 11.37
CA ASN A 107 7.13 18.20 12.66
C ASN A 107 7.12 16.98 13.59
N TYR A 108 8.28 16.59 14.14
CA TYR A 108 8.42 15.33 14.87
C TYR A 108 9.37 15.43 16.06
N ASP A 109 9.12 14.63 17.09
CA ASP A 109 9.98 14.50 18.27
C ASP A 109 11.00 13.35 18.12
N ASP A 110 10.61 12.21 17.53
CA ASP A 110 11.48 11.06 17.34
C ASP A 110 11.66 10.73 15.84
N ILE A 111 12.89 10.91 15.35
CA ILE A 111 13.26 10.58 13.95
C ILE A 111 13.00 9.12 13.61
N LYS A 112 13.11 8.19 14.58
CA LYS A 112 12.92 6.75 14.33
C LYS A 112 11.51 6.41 13.84
N VAL A 113 10.52 7.23 14.22
CA VAL A 113 9.13 7.04 13.80
C VAL A 113 8.91 7.48 12.35
N VAL A 114 9.56 8.56 11.93
CA VAL A 114 9.33 9.19 10.62
C VAL A 114 10.46 8.97 9.61
N ASN A 115 11.56 8.30 9.99
CA ASN A 115 12.77 8.19 9.16
C ASN A 115 12.50 7.55 7.79
N THR A 116 11.60 6.56 7.70
CA THR A 116 11.24 5.92 6.42
C THR A 116 10.41 6.86 5.53
N VAL A 117 9.54 7.67 6.11
CA VAL A 117 8.77 8.69 5.38
C VAL A 117 9.69 9.79 4.88
N ILE A 118 10.54 10.32 5.76
CA ILE A 118 11.54 11.34 5.40
C ILE A 118 12.51 10.80 4.35
N GLY A 119 12.93 9.54 4.47
CA GLY A 119 13.79 8.89 3.49
C GLY A 119 13.13 8.78 2.11
N GLN A 120 11.85 8.46 2.03
CA GLN A 120 11.11 8.46 0.76
C GLN A 120 11.01 9.85 0.13
N LEU A 121 11.06 10.92 0.92
CA LEU A 121 10.86 12.29 0.49
C LEU A 121 12.14 13.14 0.52
N PHE A 122 13.30 12.57 0.89
CA PHE A 122 14.53 13.32 1.18
C PHE A 122 15.00 14.22 0.03
N HIS A 123 14.78 13.79 -1.21
CA HIS A 123 15.18 14.51 -2.42
C HIS A 123 14.27 15.72 -2.72
N LEU A 124 13.12 15.80 -2.06
CA LEU A 124 12.17 16.89 -2.17
C LEU A 124 12.39 17.97 -1.11
N LYS A 125 13.42 17.79 -0.24
CA LYS A 125 13.73 18.72 0.84
C LYS A 125 13.82 20.16 0.33
N ASP A 126 13.10 21.05 0.98
CA ASP A 126 13.03 22.47 0.66
C ASP A 126 13.28 23.29 1.92
N LYS A 127 14.00 24.41 1.78
CA LYS A 127 14.34 25.31 2.89
C LYS A 127 13.52 26.59 2.88
N THR A 128 12.62 26.75 1.92
CA THR A 128 11.84 27.99 1.79
C THR A 128 10.88 28.17 2.96
N ASN A 129 10.64 29.41 3.32
CA ASN A 129 9.77 29.75 4.45
C ASN A 129 8.37 30.15 3.95
N ILE A 130 7.76 29.27 3.15
CA ILE A 130 6.43 29.44 2.57
C ILE A 130 5.41 28.70 3.43
N LYS A 131 4.16 29.17 3.45
CA LYS A 131 3.06 28.49 4.13
C LYS A 131 2.94 27.03 3.64
N SER A 132 3.02 26.11 4.56
CA SER A 132 3.00 24.67 4.31
C SER A 132 1.79 24.00 4.94
N ILE A 133 1.42 22.83 4.42
CA ILE A 133 0.53 21.88 5.08
C ILE A 133 1.38 21.17 6.15
N ASN A 134 0.93 21.17 7.40
CA ASN A 134 1.75 20.73 8.53
C ASN A 134 1.23 19.43 9.12
N TYR A 135 2.12 18.45 9.22
CA TYR A 135 1.88 17.22 9.97
C TYR A 135 2.71 17.22 11.23
N TYR A 136 2.14 16.74 12.32
CA TYR A 136 2.79 16.64 13.62
C TYR A 136 2.79 15.18 14.03
N VAL A 137 3.97 14.62 14.28
CA VAL A 137 4.17 13.25 14.77
C VAL A 137 4.96 13.32 16.08
N PHE A 138 4.32 12.99 17.19
CA PHE A 138 4.92 13.13 18.50
C PHE A 138 4.39 12.09 19.47
N LYS A 139 5.17 11.81 20.54
CA LYS A 139 4.78 10.89 21.60
C LYS A 139 4.19 11.68 22.79
N SER A 140 3.05 11.23 23.27
CA SER A 140 2.41 11.74 24.48
C SER A 140 1.72 10.60 25.21
N ASN A 141 1.86 10.52 26.54
CA ASN A 141 1.23 9.49 27.38
C ASN A 141 1.44 8.05 26.86
N GLY A 142 2.66 7.72 26.38
CA GLY A 142 3.02 6.39 25.90
C GLY A 142 2.50 6.02 24.51
N ARG A 143 1.85 6.94 23.79
CA ARG A 143 1.35 6.73 22.43
C ARG A 143 1.92 7.76 21.48
N TYR A 144 2.06 7.39 20.20
CA TYR A 144 2.38 8.31 19.12
C TYR A 144 1.10 8.87 18.51
N PHE A 145 1.08 10.16 18.31
CA PHE A 145 -0.01 10.92 17.70
C PHE A 145 0.38 11.39 16.31
N LEU A 146 -0.58 11.44 15.43
CA LEU A 146 -0.49 12.11 14.13
C LEU A 146 -1.58 13.16 14.05
N ASN A 147 -1.17 14.42 13.89
CA ASN A 147 -2.08 15.53 13.63
C ASN A 147 -1.80 16.12 12.25
N ASN A 148 -2.83 16.63 11.59
CA ASN A 148 -2.74 17.50 10.42
C ASN A 148 -3.21 18.89 10.85
N ASP A 149 -2.30 19.88 10.86
CA ASP A 149 -2.53 21.16 11.48
C ASP A 149 -3.14 21.00 12.90
N ASN A 150 -4.41 21.36 13.09
CA ASN A 150 -5.10 21.30 14.38
C ASN A 150 -5.98 20.04 14.56
N GLU A 151 -6.05 19.17 13.56
CA GLU A 151 -6.90 17.99 13.59
C GLU A 151 -6.11 16.77 14.06
N ASN A 152 -6.63 16.08 15.07
CA ASN A 152 -6.10 14.78 15.48
C ASN A 152 -6.59 13.69 14.52
N ILE A 153 -5.66 13.09 13.79
CA ILE A 153 -5.93 11.99 12.87
C ILE A 153 -6.04 10.65 13.61
N GLY A 154 -5.22 10.45 14.66
CA GLY A 154 -5.23 9.22 15.45
C GLY A 154 -4.00 9.05 16.32
N SER A 155 -3.99 7.96 17.09
CA SER A 155 -2.88 7.58 17.94
C SER A 155 -2.58 6.09 17.86
N TRP A 156 -1.29 5.73 18.03
CA TRP A 156 -0.75 4.37 17.86
C TRP A 156 0.24 4.03 18.98
N ASN A 157 0.34 2.77 19.33
CA ASN A 157 1.40 2.29 20.24
C ASN A 157 2.69 1.95 19.46
N ASP A 158 3.78 1.61 20.18
CA ASP A 158 5.08 1.31 19.58
C ASP A 158 5.04 0.17 18.53
N LYS A 159 4.14 -0.80 18.67
CA LYS A 159 3.99 -1.93 17.71
C LYS A 159 3.22 -1.54 16.44
N GLU A 160 2.52 -0.42 16.49
CA GLU A 160 1.62 0.07 15.44
C GLU A 160 2.22 1.23 14.61
N ILE A 161 3.49 1.58 14.82
CA ILE A 161 4.17 2.69 14.12
C ILE A 161 4.06 2.57 12.59
N HIS A 162 4.07 1.35 12.05
CA HIS A 162 3.92 1.14 10.61
C HIS A 162 2.55 1.58 10.07
N TYR A 163 1.49 1.55 10.88
CA TYR A 163 0.19 2.12 10.52
C TYR A 163 0.21 3.64 10.54
N LEU A 164 0.88 4.25 11.53
CA LEU A 164 1.08 5.70 11.60
C LEU A 164 1.81 6.20 10.36
N THR A 165 2.95 5.59 10.00
CA THR A 165 3.74 5.99 8.83
C THR A 165 2.99 5.80 7.52
N GLY A 166 2.24 4.70 7.37
CA GLY A 166 1.35 4.48 6.24
C GLY A 166 0.25 5.53 6.14
N LYS A 167 -0.36 5.91 7.28
CA LYS A 167 -1.38 6.96 7.32
C LYS A 167 -0.81 8.32 6.98
N LEU A 168 0.36 8.67 7.49
CA LEU A 168 1.04 9.92 7.14
C LEU A 168 1.31 10.01 5.64
N LEU A 169 1.85 8.95 5.02
CA LEU A 169 2.05 8.91 3.56
C LEU A 169 0.75 9.04 2.78
N SER A 170 -0.33 8.37 3.22
CA SER A 170 -1.63 8.49 2.53
C SER A 170 -2.18 9.91 2.59
N LEU A 171 -2.03 10.61 3.72
CA LEU A 171 -2.44 12.01 3.86
C LEU A 171 -1.63 12.92 2.95
N ILE A 172 -0.30 12.78 2.92
CA ILE A 172 0.57 13.54 2.02
C ILE A 172 0.15 13.34 0.56
N MET A 173 -0.16 12.10 0.16
CA MET A 173 -0.67 11.80 -1.19
C MET A 173 -2.02 12.45 -1.46
N CYS A 174 -2.94 12.40 -0.51
CA CYS A 174 -4.25 13.04 -0.62
C CYS A 174 -4.12 14.55 -0.82
N ASP A 175 -3.30 15.21 -0.01
CA ASP A 175 -3.08 16.65 -0.08
C ASP A 175 -2.32 17.06 -1.36
N PHE A 176 -1.34 16.25 -1.79
CA PHE A 176 -0.66 16.46 -3.07
C PHE A 176 -1.62 16.41 -4.25
N HIS A 177 -2.52 15.43 -4.27
CA HIS A 177 -3.53 15.30 -5.32
C HIS A 177 -4.74 16.22 -5.13
N LYS A 178 -4.89 16.85 -3.96
CA LYS A 178 -6.05 17.65 -3.56
C LYS A 178 -7.36 16.84 -3.62
N VAL A 179 -7.32 15.63 -3.11
CA VAL A 179 -8.46 14.71 -3.06
C VAL A 179 -8.54 14.03 -1.70
N GLU A 180 -9.75 13.68 -1.27
CA GLU A 180 -9.97 12.91 -0.07
C GLU A 180 -9.51 11.45 -0.22
N GLU A 181 -9.14 10.80 0.89
CA GLU A 181 -8.72 9.40 0.92
C GLU A 181 -9.75 8.45 0.29
N ASN A 182 -11.02 8.76 0.47
CA ASN A 182 -12.13 7.99 -0.11
C ASN A 182 -12.21 8.05 -1.65
N LYS A 183 -11.43 8.89 -2.32
CA LYS A 183 -11.31 8.97 -3.79
C LYS A 183 -10.29 7.97 -4.35
N TRP A 184 -9.53 7.33 -3.50
CA TRP A 184 -8.61 6.25 -3.88
C TRP A 184 -9.29 4.89 -3.75
N SER A 185 -8.99 4.00 -4.69
CA SER A 185 -9.38 2.58 -4.60
C SER A 185 -8.44 1.81 -3.71
N GLY A 186 -7.17 2.19 -3.66
CA GLY A 186 -6.17 1.57 -2.80
C GLY A 186 -4.79 2.19 -2.96
N PHE A 187 -3.91 1.82 -2.05
CA PHE A 187 -2.49 2.14 -2.03
C PHE A 187 -1.73 0.83 -2.06
N LEU A 188 -1.21 0.48 -3.23
CA LEU A 188 -0.57 -0.82 -3.45
C LEU A 188 0.86 -0.83 -2.95
N HIS A 189 1.30 -1.90 -2.29
CA HIS A 189 2.71 -2.15 -2.04
C HIS A 189 3.40 -2.60 -3.35
N ALA A 190 3.63 -1.65 -4.21
CA ALA A 190 4.13 -1.83 -5.57
C ALA A 190 5.08 -0.69 -5.94
N SER A 191 5.87 -0.90 -6.98
CA SER A 191 6.58 0.17 -7.70
C SER A 191 5.85 0.46 -9.01
N ALA A 192 5.91 1.68 -9.50
CA ALA A 192 5.32 2.04 -10.78
C ALA A 192 6.23 2.96 -11.60
N VAL A 193 6.31 2.68 -12.88
CA VAL A 193 7.04 3.48 -13.86
C VAL A 193 6.16 3.81 -15.05
N TYR A 194 6.53 4.84 -15.80
CA TYR A 194 5.80 5.37 -16.92
C TYR A 194 6.66 5.46 -18.17
N LYS A 195 6.09 5.05 -19.29
CA LYS A 195 6.66 5.29 -20.63
C LYS A 195 5.52 5.30 -21.65
N ASP A 196 5.64 6.15 -22.66
CA ASP A 196 4.74 6.22 -23.80
C ASP A 196 3.25 6.26 -23.42
N SER A 197 2.91 7.18 -22.49
CA SER A 197 1.56 7.43 -21.98
C SER A 197 0.94 6.32 -21.12
N ASN A 198 1.70 5.28 -20.75
CA ASN A 198 1.21 4.15 -19.98
C ASN A 198 2.03 3.90 -18.70
N ALA A 199 1.33 3.56 -17.63
CA ALA A 199 1.96 3.08 -16.40
C ALA A 199 2.18 1.56 -16.45
N ILE A 200 3.31 1.15 -15.91
CA ILE A 200 3.63 -0.25 -15.62
C ILE A 200 3.73 -0.38 -14.11
N VAL A 201 2.87 -1.20 -13.52
CA VAL A 201 2.88 -1.51 -12.09
C VAL A 201 3.66 -2.79 -11.84
N ILE A 202 4.65 -2.73 -10.95
CA ILE A 202 5.55 -3.84 -10.62
C ILE A 202 5.18 -4.36 -9.23
N VAL A 203 4.68 -5.59 -9.18
CA VAL A 203 4.26 -6.28 -7.96
C VAL A 203 5.15 -7.50 -7.68
N GLY A 204 5.18 -7.96 -6.44
CA GLY A 204 5.92 -9.14 -6.01
C GLY A 204 6.17 -9.13 -4.51
N GLU A 205 6.59 -10.25 -3.99
CA GLU A 205 6.91 -10.41 -2.56
C GLU A 205 8.00 -9.43 -2.09
N SER A 206 8.08 -9.18 -0.79
CA SER A 206 9.17 -8.38 -0.22
C SER A 206 10.53 -8.99 -0.60
N GLY A 207 11.45 -8.19 -1.14
CA GLY A 207 12.76 -8.65 -1.60
C GLY A 207 12.78 -9.29 -3.00
N SER A 208 11.66 -9.33 -3.72
CA SER A 208 11.59 -9.88 -5.08
C SER A 208 12.29 -9.06 -6.17
N GLY A 209 12.73 -7.84 -5.85
CA GLY A 209 13.41 -6.94 -6.78
C GLY A 209 12.55 -5.82 -7.38
N LYS A 210 11.35 -5.52 -6.83
CA LYS A 210 10.47 -4.42 -7.29
C LYS A 210 11.23 -3.11 -7.45
N SER A 211 11.76 -2.57 -6.35
CA SER A 211 12.48 -1.29 -6.33
C SER A 211 13.77 -1.30 -7.17
N THR A 212 14.51 -2.42 -7.17
CA THR A 212 15.69 -2.58 -8.03
C THR A 212 15.31 -2.51 -9.51
N SER A 213 14.24 -3.17 -9.91
CA SER A 213 13.74 -3.11 -11.30
C SER A 213 13.23 -1.72 -11.64
N CYS A 214 12.56 -1.06 -10.71
CA CYS A 214 12.13 0.32 -10.88
C CYS A 214 13.33 1.25 -11.14
N ALA A 215 14.42 1.12 -10.38
CA ALA A 215 15.65 1.87 -10.59
C ALA A 215 16.28 1.58 -11.96
N ILE A 216 16.37 0.32 -12.37
CA ILE A 216 16.91 -0.09 -13.67
C ILE A 216 16.07 0.49 -14.81
N LEU A 217 14.76 0.39 -14.75
CA LEU A 217 13.84 0.93 -15.76
C LEU A 217 13.96 2.46 -15.83
N SER A 218 14.03 3.14 -14.67
CA SER A 218 14.20 4.60 -14.60
C SER A 218 15.51 5.04 -15.28
N LYS A 219 16.59 4.30 -15.11
CA LYS A 219 17.85 4.53 -15.84
C LYS A 219 17.69 4.37 -17.35
N ASN A 220 16.83 3.46 -17.79
CA ASN A 220 16.59 3.16 -19.20
C ASN A 220 15.44 4.00 -19.81
N GLY A 221 15.20 5.19 -19.29
CA GLY A 221 14.30 6.18 -19.88
C GLY A 221 12.82 6.06 -19.46
N PHE A 222 12.48 5.15 -18.56
CA PHE A 222 11.17 5.18 -17.91
C PHE A 222 11.15 6.27 -16.83
N LYS A 223 10.03 6.96 -16.68
CA LYS A 223 9.86 7.92 -15.59
C LYS A 223 9.30 7.20 -14.36
N LEU A 224 9.84 7.51 -13.19
CA LEU A 224 9.29 7.01 -11.92
C LEU A 224 7.92 7.60 -11.69
N ILE A 225 6.95 6.77 -11.33
CA ILE A 225 5.65 7.20 -10.81
C ILE A 225 5.67 7.12 -9.29
N SER A 226 6.07 5.97 -8.73
CA SER A 226 6.13 5.71 -7.30
C SER A 226 6.97 4.48 -7.00
N ASP A 227 7.45 4.36 -5.77
CA ASP A 227 8.04 3.14 -5.24
C ASP A 227 7.48 2.85 -3.85
N ASP A 228 7.35 1.57 -3.51
CA ASP A 228 6.86 1.06 -2.22
C ASP A 228 5.38 1.39 -1.92
N THR A 229 4.84 2.49 -2.42
CA THR A 229 3.43 2.87 -2.27
C THR A 229 2.91 3.47 -3.57
N THR A 230 2.04 2.74 -4.26
CA THR A 230 1.45 3.13 -5.55
C THR A 230 -0.06 3.37 -5.38
N PRO A 231 -0.54 4.62 -5.44
CA PRO A 231 -1.96 4.92 -5.30
C PRO A 231 -2.73 4.56 -6.57
N ILE A 232 -3.92 3.98 -6.40
CA ILE A 232 -4.86 3.66 -7.48
C ILE A 232 -6.13 4.47 -7.27
N SER A 233 -6.48 5.28 -8.24
CA SER A 233 -7.71 6.08 -8.22
C SER A 233 -8.95 5.20 -8.48
N ARG A 234 -10.15 5.73 -8.20
CA ARG A 234 -11.40 5.00 -8.41
C ARG A 234 -11.71 4.66 -9.87
N ASP A 235 -11.21 5.46 -10.80
CA ASP A 235 -11.31 5.23 -12.23
C ASP A 235 -10.19 4.30 -12.76
N GLY A 236 -9.48 3.63 -11.87
CA GLY A 236 -8.48 2.62 -12.20
C GLY A 236 -7.15 3.16 -12.72
N LYS A 237 -6.86 4.44 -12.53
CA LYS A 237 -5.58 5.03 -12.92
C LYS A 237 -4.56 4.97 -11.79
N VAL A 238 -3.30 4.89 -12.14
CA VAL A 238 -2.18 4.99 -11.20
C VAL A 238 -1.95 6.46 -10.86
N GLY A 239 -1.98 6.79 -9.58
CA GLY A 239 -1.63 8.11 -9.10
C GLY A 239 -0.12 8.32 -9.07
N ASN A 240 0.31 9.51 -9.45
CA ASN A 240 1.72 9.89 -9.37
C ASN A 240 2.08 10.23 -7.92
N PHE A 241 3.10 9.58 -7.40
CA PHE A 241 3.72 9.91 -6.13
C PHE A 241 5.24 9.73 -6.26
N PRO A 242 5.98 10.73 -6.74
CA PRO A 242 7.39 10.62 -7.09
C PRO A 242 8.28 10.58 -5.85
N ASN A 243 8.10 9.58 -5.01
CA ASN A 243 8.96 9.29 -3.87
C ASN A 243 10.27 8.63 -4.31
N SER A 244 11.28 8.63 -3.45
CA SER A 244 12.57 7.99 -3.71
C SER A 244 12.43 6.48 -3.74
N ILE A 245 13.30 5.84 -4.52
CA ILE A 245 13.31 4.38 -4.67
C ILE A 245 14.03 3.74 -3.48
N SER A 246 13.38 2.81 -2.83
CA SER A 246 13.83 2.07 -1.65
C SER A 246 14.81 0.96 -2.04
N ILE A 247 16.11 1.12 -1.76
CA ILE A 247 17.14 0.14 -2.07
C ILE A 247 17.62 -0.53 -0.79
N LYS A 248 17.56 -1.86 -0.73
CA LYS A 248 18.09 -2.67 0.38
C LYS A 248 19.58 -2.95 0.23
N GLU A 249 20.28 -3.13 1.34
CA GLU A 249 21.74 -3.30 1.41
C GLU A 249 22.35 -4.24 0.37
N PRO A 250 21.82 -5.45 0.09
CA PRO A 250 22.42 -6.35 -0.90
C PRO A 250 22.47 -5.78 -2.32
N SER A 251 21.69 -4.71 -2.58
CA SER A 251 21.62 -4.06 -3.90
C SER A 251 22.39 -2.73 -3.97
N PHE A 252 22.93 -2.21 -2.87
CA PHE A 252 23.57 -0.88 -2.84
C PHE A 252 24.71 -0.77 -3.85
N GLN A 253 25.63 -1.72 -3.82
CA GLN A 253 26.79 -1.71 -4.70
C GLN A 253 26.37 -1.79 -6.17
N LYS A 254 25.50 -2.76 -6.52
CA LYS A 254 25.02 -2.95 -7.89
C LYS A 254 24.33 -1.71 -8.45
N ILE A 255 23.49 -1.06 -7.65
CA ILE A 255 22.80 0.17 -8.07
C ILE A 255 23.81 1.30 -8.22
N ASN A 256 24.76 1.45 -7.31
CA ASN A 256 25.77 2.49 -7.38
C ASN A 256 26.65 2.33 -8.64
N GLU A 257 27.06 1.12 -8.97
CA GLU A 257 27.78 0.78 -10.20
C GLU A 257 26.93 1.04 -11.45
N LEU A 258 25.68 0.60 -11.44
CA LEU A 258 24.74 0.80 -12.53
C LEU A 258 24.59 2.28 -12.91
N PHE A 259 24.59 3.18 -11.95
CA PHE A 259 24.46 4.62 -12.17
C PHE A 259 25.81 5.35 -12.25
N PHE A 260 26.93 4.62 -12.44
CA PHE A 260 28.28 5.17 -12.54
C PHE A 260 28.66 6.09 -11.36
N LYS A 261 28.22 5.72 -10.14
CA LYS A 261 28.42 6.51 -8.91
C LYS A 261 27.83 7.94 -8.95
N LYS A 262 26.97 8.24 -9.92
CA LYS A 262 26.29 9.53 -10.10
C LYS A 262 24.89 9.52 -9.49
N VAL A 263 24.71 8.88 -8.34
CA VAL A 263 23.43 8.79 -7.65
C VAL A 263 23.48 9.49 -6.31
N ASN A 264 22.38 10.09 -5.94
CA ASN A 264 22.17 10.66 -4.63
C ASN A 264 21.33 9.70 -3.79
N PHE A 265 21.93 9.18 -2.71
CA PHE A 265 21.27 8.35 -1.73
C PHE A 265 20.98 9.16 -0.47
N SER A 266 19.89 8.82 0.23
CA SER A 266 19.71 9.23 1.61
C SER A 266 20.78 8.61 2.53
N ASP A 267 20.83 9.06 3.77
CA ASP A 267 21.51 8.34 4.83
C ASP A 267 20.97 6.91 4.96
N THR A 268 21.80 6.02 5.53
CA THR A 268 21.41 4.64 5.78
C THR A 268 20.42 4.58 6.93
N ILE A 269 19.29 3.94 6.71
CA ILE A 269 18.25 3.75 7.71
C ILE A 269 18.18 2.27 8.09
N LYS A 270 18.17 1.97 9.39
CA LYS A 270 17.95 0.63 9.91
C LYS A 270 16.45 0.38 10.06
N ILE A 271 15.99 -0.69 9.44
CA ILE A 271 14.61 -1.19 9.56
C ILE A 271 14.61 -2.62 10.08
N SER A 272 13.46 -3.17 10.41
CA SER A 272 13.33 -4.56 10.91
C SER A 272 13.88 -5.61 9.93
N LYS A 273 13.90 -5.31 8.62
CA LYS A 273 14.37 -6.21 7.54
C LYS A 273 15.79 -5.88 7.06
N GLY A 274 16.62 -5.17 7.82
CA GLY A 274 18.01 -4.83 7.49
C GLY A 274 18.25 -3.34 7.25
N LEU A 275 19.23 -3.02 6.43
CA LEU A 275 19.58 -1.64 6.08
C LEU A 275 18.96 -1.24 4.74
N ILE A 276 18.54 0.02 4.66
CA ILE A 276 17.91 0.61 3.49
C ILE A 276 18.52 1.99 3.21
N LYS A 277 18.65 2.33 1.94
CA LYS A 277 18.87 3.69 1.45
C LYS A 277 17.81 4.06 0.44
N TYR A 278 17.48 5.32 0.38
CA TYR A 278 16.55 5.83 -0.63
C TYR A 278 17.35 6.50 -1.76
N LEU A 279 17.10 6.04 -2.95
CA LEU A 279 17.72 6.53 -4.16
C LEU A 279 16.87 7.63 -4.78
N ASN A 280 17.47 8.81 -4.99
CA ASN A 280 16.88 9.82 -5.87
C ASN A 280 17.35 9.54 -7.31
N PRO A 281 16.50 9.06 -8.20
CA PRO A 281 16.87 8.94 -9.62
C PRO A 281 16.96 10.34 -10.22
N HIS A 282 18.16 10.79 -10.54
CA HIS A 282 18.39 12.09 -11.15
C HIS A 282 17.51 12.30 -12.39
N GLY A 283 16.89 13.47 -12.49
CA GLY A 283 16.12 13.89 -13.66
C GLY A 283 14.62 13.64 -13.60
N LEU A 284 14.07 13.27 -12.45
CA LEU A 284 12.63 13.29 -12.24
C LEU A 284 12.16 14.74 -12.18
N LYS A 285 12.05 15.37 -13.35
CA LYS A 285 11.24 16.57 -13.47
C LYS A 285 9.83 16.23 -13.00
N SER A 286 9.20 17.16 -12.30
CA SER A 286 7.80 17.07 -11.88
C SER A 286 6.96 16.49 -13.00
N PHE A 287 6.38 15.32 -12.74
CA PHE A 287 5.63 14.59 -13.74
C PHE A 287 4.20 15.14 -13.75
N ASN A 288 3.81 15.78 -14.84
CA ASN A 288 2.41 16.07 -15.15
C ASN A 288 1.94 15.01 -16.14
N PRO A 289 1.11 14.08 -15.81
CA PRO A 289 -0.20 14.17 -15.17
C PRO A 289 -0.25 13.58 -13.76
N LYS A 290 -1.25 13.97 -12.98
CA LYS A 290 -1.48 13.46 -11.62
C LYS A 290 -1.86 11.98 -11.60
N THR A 291 -2.54 11.49 -12.65
CA THR A 291 -2.96 10.08 -12.78
C THR A 291 -2.70 9.57 -14.20
N ILE A 292 -2.39 8.28 -14.33
CA ILE A 292 -1.96 7.64 -15.58
C ILE A 292 -2.68 6.31 -15.76
N ASN A 293 -3.08 6.00 -17.00
CA ASN A 293 -3.66 4.69 -17.30
C ASN A 293 -2.65 3.57 -17.04
N CYS A 294 -3.07 2.52 -16.36
CA CYS A 294 -2.28 1.32 -16.17
C CYS A 294 -2.55 0.34 -17.31
N SER A 295 -1.55 0.08 -18.14
CA SER A 295 -1.67 -0.89 -19.22
C SER A 295 -1.09 -2.26 -18.89
N THR A 296 -0.22 -2.33 -17.87
CA THR A 296 0.55 -3.54 -17.63
C THR A 296 0.87 -3.69 -16.13
N ILE A 297 0.65 -4.91 -15.63
CA ILE A 297 1.09 -5.32 -14.30
C ILE A 297 2.15 -6.41 -14.47
N ILE A 298 3.33 -6.19 -13.91
CA ILE A 298 4.45 -7.14 -13.96
C ILE A 298 4.64 -7.75 -12.58
N ARG A 299 4.54 -9.07 -12.48
CA ARG A 299 5.03 -9.79 -11.31
C ARG A 299 6.52 -10.03 -11.45
N ILE A 300 7.31 -9.53 -10.51
CA ILE A 300 8.75 -9.80 -10.49
C ILE A 300 9.11 -10.87 -9.46
N LYS A 301 10.04 -11.75 -9.86
CA LYS A 301 10.65 -12.74 -8.98
C LYS A 301 12.12 -12.90 -9.38
N TYR A 302 13.00 -12.21 -8.68
CA TYR A 302 14.43 -12.34 -8.90
C TYR A 302 14.94 -13.73 -8.45
N ASN A 303 15.77 -14.34 -9.29
CA ASN A 303 16.50 -15.57 -8.97
C ASN A 303 17.85 -15.56 -9.72
N SER A 304 18.94 -15.44 -8.97
CA SER A 304 20.30 -15.39 -9.53
C SER A 304 20.74 -16.68 -10.26
N LYS A 305 20.08 -17.81 -9.98
CA LYS A 305 20.40 -19.13 -10.57
C LYS A 305 19.59 -19.44 -11.83
N LYS A 306 18.67 -18.57 -12.25
CA LYS A 306 17.80 -18.81 -13.40
C LYS A 306 18.05 -17.78 -14.50
N GLN A 307 17.92 -18.21 -15.75
CA GLN A 307 17.90 -17.31 -16.89
C GLN A 307 16.65 -16.41 -16.83
N ASN A 308 16.81 -15.20 -17.36
CA ASN A 308 15.70 -14.26 -17.48
C ASN A 308 14.63 -14.80 -18.39
N SER A 309 13.39 -14.74 -17.95
CA SER A 309 12.24 -15.16 -18.74
C SER A 309 11.05 -14.25 -18.46
N LEU A 310 10.25 -14.01 -19.50
CA LEU A 310 8.98 -13.30 -19.42
C LEU A 310 7.87 -14.28 -19.76
N LYS A 311 6.86 -14.40 -18.88
CA LYS A 311 5.73 -15.32 -19.07
C LYS A 311 4.43 -14.61 -18.74
N LYS A 312 3.37 -14.91 -19.48
CA LYS A 312 2.01 -14.48 -19.15
C LYS A 312 1.58 -15.13 -17.83
N VAL A 313 1.12 -14.33 -16.89
CA VAL A 313 0.68 -14.79 -15.55
C VAL A 313 -0.83 -14.72 -15.48
N LYS A 314 -1.46 -15.78 -14.97
CA LYS A 314 -2.91 -15.77 -14.70
C LYS A 314 -3.22 -14.79 -13.59
N PHE A 315 -4.27 -14.01 -13.73
CA PHE A 315 -4.68 -12.97 -12.79
C PHE A 315 -4.82 -13.48 -11.35
N LYS A 316 -5.42 -14.66 -11.15
CA LYS A 316 -5.57 -15.28 -9.83
C LYS A 316 -4.24 -15.47 -9.06
N ASN A 317 -3.10 -15.48 -9.76
CA ASN A 317 -1.78 -15.60 -9.15
C ASN A 317 -1.15 -14.23 -8.83
N LEU A 318 -1.70 -13.14 -9.36
CA LEU A 318 -1.27 -11.76 -9.06
C LEU A 318 -2.03 -11.17 -7.89
N LEU A 319 -3.32 -11.44 -7.82
CA LEU A 319 -4.22 -10.80 -6.88
C LEU A 319 -3.81 -10.94 -5.41
N PRO A 320 -3.38 -12.13 -4.90
CA PRO A 320 -2.90 -12.24 -3.52
C PRO A 320 -1.69 -11.35 -3.23
N LEU A 321 -0.77 -11.18 -4.20
CA LEU A 321 0.40 -10.33 -4.04
C LEU A 321 0.03 -8.84 -3.97
N ILE A 322 -1.04 -8.46 -4.66
CA ILE A 322 -1.53 -7.09 -4.68
C ILE A 322 -2.29 -6.79 -3.38
N VAL A 323 -3.11 -7.74 -2.92
CA VAL A 323 -4.01 -7.51 -1.78
C VAL A 323 -3.29 -7.61 -0.43
N ASN A 324 -2.39 -8.59 -0.27
CA ASN A 324 -1.87 -8.95 1.07
C ASN A 324 -1.00 -7.88 1.73
N GLU A 325 -0.31 -7.03 0.95
CA GLU A 325 0.60 -6.01 1.48
C GLU A 325 0.11 -4.58 1.15
N SER A 326 -1.13 -4.42 0.69
CA SER A 326 -1.67 -3.14 0.24
C SER A 326 -2.70 -2.59 1.23
N PHE A 327 -2.85 -1.27 1.26
CA PHE A 327 -3.87 -0.60 2.05
C PHE A 327 -5.06 -0.23 1.17
N PHE A 328 -6.26 -0.53 1.63
CA PHE A 328 -7.50 -0.23 0.92
C PHE A 328 -8.44 0.58 1.81
N PRO A 329 -8.94 1.74 1.33
CA PRO A 329 -10.03 2.42 1.98
C PRO A 329 -11.26 1.51 2.03
N THR A 330 -11.92 1.43 3.18
CA THR A 330 -12.98 0.45 3.43
C THR A 330 -14.38 0.92 3.03
N ASN A 331 -14.50 2.08 2.38
CA ASN A 331 -15.78 2.54 1.84
C ASN A 331 -16.13 1.77 0.55
N LEU A 332 -17.42 1.50 0.34
CA LEU A 332 -17.90 0.65 -0.77
C LEU A 332 -17.47 1.17 -2.16
N LYS A 333 -17.46 2.50 -2.35
CA LYS A 333 -17.07 3.08 -3.65
C LYS A 333 -15.60 2.84 -3.99
N SER A 334 -14.70 2.85 -3.00
CA SER A 334 -13.28 2.50 -3.20
C SER A 334 -13.11 1.02 -3.47
N VAL A 335 -13.88 0.17 -2.77
CA VAL A 335 -13.91 -1.28 -3.01
C VAL A 335 -14.36 -1.58 -4.44
N ASP A 336 -15.45 -0.99 -4.90
CA ASP A 336 -15.94 -1.15 -6.27
C ASP A 336 -14.91 -0.68 -7.30
N GLY A 337 -14.30 0.49 -7.08
CA GLY A 337 -13.24 1.01 -7.95
C GLY A 337 -12.07 0.04 -8.04
N PHE A 338 -11.62 -0.53 -6.92
CA PHE A 338 -10.55 -1.52 -6.90
C PHE A 338 -10.94 -2.82 -7.60
N MET A 339 -12.14 -3.33 -7.33
CA MET A 339 -12.64 -4.55 -7.98
C MET A 339 -12.82 -4.37 -9.49
N ASN A 340 -13.12 -3.15 -9.95
CA ASN A 340 -13.27 -2.83 -11.37
C ASN A 340 -11.95 -2.53 -12.08
N TRP A 341 -10.87 -2.26 -11.34
CA TRP A 341 -9.55 -2.07 -11.91
C TRP A 341 -9.01 -3.34 -12.61
N PHE A 342 -9.51 -4.48 -12.24
CA PHE A 342 -9.22 -5.79 -12.84
C PHE A 342 -10.38 -6.27 -13.71
#